data_0bba7255ff3c457c1e5466d0ee988f11
#
_entry.id   0bba7255ff3c457c1e5466d0ee988f11
#
_cell.length_a   1.000
_cell.length_b   1.000
_cell.length_c   1.000
_cell.angle_alpha   90.00
_cell.angle_beta   90.00
_cell.angle_gamma   90.00
#
_symmetry.space_group_name_H-M   'P 1'
#
loop_
_entity.id
_entity.type
_entity.pdbx_description
1 polymer ?
#
loop_
_entity_poly.entity_id
_entity_poly.type
_entity_poly.pdbx_seq_one_letter_code
_entity_poly.pdbx_strand_id
1 'polypeptide(L)'
;MILRMKETFLREPIGDHVYFGSVRDERYKTNLLAVNLILPLRRETMTGNALVPMILEKGYEDYPTFQAFSKKLNLMYGASAGSSISKIGDKAVLTLMMSVIDDNYALSGELLLKESAEVLMGMLLRPAMKKGLFDEKTLMLQKQYLIDTIESEINDKRRYALMKTVSLMFEGEAFGEDRFGTVEGVKAITAEETAAAYRRIIDEATVEILHVGMGDPSCAKEVCKKAFAGLTRHPADFAETEIQIGSGEVKNVIERFNVTQSKLCLGFKTDVKPDSTLLNPMRMAVAILGGTPTSKLFLNVREKKSLCYYCAARFDRTKGIMMIDSGVEHDKIDEAKEAILEQLQAVCDGDFTDTDMEFASLSLQNSFRSMGESAYSMELYYLTQTVLGLSGTPEEQSEAIAKVQKHEIIEAAKHIRLHTVYLLTGENVKR
;
A
#
# COMPACT_ATOMS: atom_id res chain seq x y z
N MET A 1 -6.55 -5.28 -35.89
CA MET A 1 -5.75 -4.23 -35.20
C MET A 1 -6.75 -3.38 -34.43
N ILE A 2 -7.07 -3.78 -33.18
CA ILE A 2 -7.97 -3.03 -32.29
C ILE A 2 -7.15 -1.82 -31.82
N LEU A 3 -7.55 -0.63 -32.23
CA LEU A 3 -7.02 0.62 -31.68
C LEU A 3 -7.26 0.59 -30.16
N ARG A 4 -6.21 0.34 -29.36
CA ARG A 4 -6.25 0.52 -27.92
C ARG A 4 -6.57 2.00 -27.68
N MET A 5 -7.76 2.28 -27.15
CA MET A 5 -8.02 3.60 -26.56
C MET A 5 -6.99 3.74 -25.43
N LYS A 6 -6.18 4.80 -25.51
CA LYS A 6 -5.18 5.11 -24.48
C LYS A 6 -5.95 5.31 -23.18
N GLU A 7 -5.64 4.53 -22.15
CA GLU A 7 -6.20 4.72 -20.81
C GLU A 7 -5.88 6.16 -20.38
N THR A 8 -6.92 6.94 -20.14
CA THR A 8 -6.75 8.33 -19.74
C THR A 8 -7.28 8.46 -18.32
N PHE A 9 -6.40 8.72 -17.38
CA PHE A 9 -6.80 9.11 -16.03
C PHE A 9 -7.26 10.57 -16.06
N LEU A 10 -8.54 10.77 -15.73
CA LEU A 10 -9.14 12.11 -15.61
C LEU A 10 -9.36 12.38 -14.12
N ARG A 11 -8.83 13.47 -13.60
CA ARG A 11 -9.00 13.91 -12.22
C ARG A 11 -9.44 15.36 -12.18
N GLU A 12 -10.54 15.63 -11.47
CA GLU A 12 -11.10 16.98 -11.35
C GLU A 12 -11.56 17.27 -9.91
N PRO A 13 -11.51 18.53 -9.46
CA PRO A 13 -12.08 18.92 -8.17
C PRO A 13 -13.61 18.91 -8.26
N ILE A 14 -14.26 18.34 -7.23
CA ILE A 14 -15.71 18.33 -7.08
C ILE A 14 -16.19 19.02 -5.79
N GLY A 15 -15.24 19.43 -4.95
CA GLY A 15 -15.46 20.15 -3.68
C GLY A 15 -14.13 20.66 -3.12
N ASP A 16 -14.19 21.27 -1.95
CA ASP A 16 -13.00 21.74 -1.25
C ASP A 16 -12.16 20.55 -0.76
N HIS A 17 -10.95 20.40 -1.31
CA HIS A 17 -10.08 19.23 -1.12
C HIS A 17 -10.78 17.88 -1.36
N VAL A 18 -11.76 17.86 -2.28
CA VAL A 18 -12.45 16.66 -2.74
C VAL A 18 -12.30 16.55 -4.25
N TYR A 19 -11.72 15.46 -4.70
CA TYR A 19 -11.43 15.20 -6.10
C TYR A 19 -12.09 13.91 -6.57
N PHE A 20 -12.48 13.89 -7.84
CA PHE A 20 -12.99 12.71 -8.51
C PHE A 20 -12.09 12.34 -9.67
N GLY A 21 -11.53 11.12 -9.61
CA GLY A 21 -10.72 10.53 -10.64
C GLY A 21 -11.43 9.39 -11.34
N SER A 22 -11.16 9.18 -12.64
CA SER A 22 -11.70 8.03 -13.35
C SER A 22 -10.74 7.46 -14.37
N VAL A 23 -10.72 6.14 -14.45
CA VAL A 23 -10.09 5.34 -15.52
C VAL A 23 -11.19 4.52 -16.17
N ARG A 24 -11.51 4.82 -17.42
CA ARG A 24 -12.50 4.08 -18.17
C ARG A 24 -11.85 3.05 -19.09
N ASP A 25 -12.19 1.77 -18.90
CA ASP A 25 -11.65 0.67 -19.69
C ASP A 25 -12.71 -0.43 -19.87
N GLU A 26 -13.02 -0.74 -21.12
CA GLU A 26 -14.03 -1.73 -21.53
C GLU A 26 -13.64 -3.19 -21.19
N ARG A 27 -12.39 -3.42 -20.79
CA ARG A 27 -11.94 -4.74 -20.33
C ARG A 27 -12.55 -5.15 -18.99
N TYR A 28 -12.89 -4.18 -18.14
CA TYR A 28 -13.48 -4.45 -16.83
C TYR A 28 -14.97 -4.73 -16.95
N LYS A 29 -15.40 -5.88 -16.43
CA LYS A 29 -16.83 -6.26 -16.35
C LYS A 29 -17.51 -5.71 -15.10
N THR A 30 -16.71 -5.18 -14.18
CA THR A 30 -17.15 -4.56 -12.93
C THR A 30 -16.66 -3.12 -12.88
N ASN A 31 -17.38 -2.29 -12.14
CA ASN A 31 -16.94 -0.97 -11.73
C ASN A 31 -16.43 -1.04 -10.30
N LEU A 32 -15.23 -0.54 -10.07
CA LEU A 32 -14.68 -0.26 -8.75
C LEU A 32 -14.84 1.23 -8.48
N LEU A 33 -15.43 1.57 -7.34
CA LEU A 33 -15.48 2.93 -6.82
C LEU A 33 -14.85 2.94 -5.43
N ALA A 34 -13.78 3.72 -5.25
CA ALA A 34 -13.04 3.85 -4.01
C ALA A 34 -13.07 5.30 -3.52
N VAL A 35 -13.24 5.48 -2.21
CA VAL A 35 -13.10 6.78 -1.53
C VAL A 35 -11.90 6.69 -0.62
N ASN A 36 -10.86 7.45 -0.94
CA ASN A 36 -9.60 7.49 -0.23
C ASN A 36 -9.51 8.77 0.60
N LEU A 37 -9.42 8.60 1.90
CA LEU A 37 -9.31 9.68 2.89
C LEU A 37 -7.83 9.79 3.28
N ILE A 38 -7.18 10.83 2.80
CA ILE A 38 -5.74 11.04 2.98
C ILE A 38 -5.55 12.00 4.15
N LEU A 39 -4.75 11.58 5.13
CA LEU A 39 -4.48 12.28 6.38
C LEU A 39 -2.98 12.31 6.67
N PRO A 40 -2.48 13.27 7.43
CA PRO A 40 -1.12 13.20 7.98
C PRO A 40 -0.95 11.93 8.82
N LEU A 41 0.18 11.25 8.66
CA LEU A 41 0.50 10.07 9.45
C LEU A 41 0.96 10.49 10.85
N ARG A 42 0.15 10.21 11.88
CA ARG A 42 0.41 10.59 13.28
C ARG A 42 0.16 9.39 14.19
N ARG A 43 1.07 9.13 15.12
CA ARG A 43 0.98 7.99 16.07
C ARG A 43 -0.32 7.96 16.85
N GLU A 44 -0.70 9.12 17.39
CA GLU A 44 -1.89 9.28 18.23
C GLU A 44 -3.21 9.03 17.51
N THR A 45 -3.21 9.04 16.17
CA THR A 45 -4.42 8.85 15.38
C THR A 45 -4.56 7.46 14.77
N MET A 46 -3.52 6.62 14.81
CA MET A 46 -3.48 5.33 14.09
C MET A 46 -4.62 4.40 14.48
N THR A 47 -4.87 4.19 15.77
CA THR A 47 -5.93 3.30 16.24
C THR A 47 -7.31 3.75 15.77
N GLY A 48 -7.62 5.04 15.90
CA GLY A 48 -8.89 5.60 15.42
C GLY A 48 -9.01 5.51 13.90
N ASN A 49 -7.92 5.80 13.18
CA ASN A 49 -7.85 5.67 11.73
C ASN A 49 -8.08 4.23 11.26
N ALA A 50 -7.62 3.24 12.03
CA ALA A 50 -7.84 1.84 11.71
C ALA A 50 -9.28 1.39 11.97
N LEU A 51 -9.83 1.74 13.13
CA LEU A 51 -11.16 1.30 13.55
C LEU A 51 -12.30 1.91 12.75
N VAL A 52 -12.21 3.22 12.43
CA VAL A 52 -13.33 3.93 11.80
C VAL A 52 -13.73 3.30 10.46
N PRO A 53 -12.85 3.07 9.46
CA PRO A 53 -13.24 2.44 8.20
C PRO A 53 -13.84 1.04 8.40
N MET A 54 -13.30 0.25 9.35
CA MET A 54 -13.80 -1.09 9.67
C MET A 54 -15.22 -1.08 10.24
N ILE A 55 -15.60 -0.02 10.97
CA ILE A 55 -16.96 0.16 11.48
C ILE A 55 -17.88 0.63 10.35
N LEU A 56 -17.44 1.60 9.53
CA LEU A 56 -18.23 2.17 8.44
C LEU A 56 -18.63 1.10 7.40
N GLU A 57 -17.80 0.10 7.13
CA GLU A 57 -18.12 -0.98 6.20
C GLU A 57 -19.18 -1.97 6.72
N LYS A 58 -19.66 -1.85 7.96
CA LYS A 58 -20.65 -2.77 8.55
C LYS A 58 -22.09 -2.31 8.35
N GLY A 59 -22.30 -1.09 7.84
CA GLY A 59 -23.61 -0.53 7.56
C GLY A 59 -23.66 0.97 7.79
N TYR A 60 -24.77 1.56 7.40
CA TYR A 60 -25.01 3.00 7.54
C TYR A 60 -26.49 3.26 7.85
N GLU A 61 -26.91 4.51 7.99
CA GLU A 61 -28.23 4.91 8.50
C GLU A 61 -29.39 4.15 7.84
N ASP A 62 -29.38 4.00 6.49
CA ASP A 62 -30.44 3.31 5.76
C ASP A 62 -30.39 1.78 5.95
N TYR A 63 -29.23 1.22 6.22
CA TYR A 63 -28.97 -0.20 6.47
C TYR A 63 -28.08 -0.36 7.70
N PRO A 64 -28.63 -0.14 8.93
CA PRO A 64 -27.82 0.07 10.14
C PRO A 64 -27.27 -1.21 10.76
N THR A 65 -27.54 -2.37 10.19
CA THR A 65 -26.99 -3.66 10.65
C THR A 65 -26.26 -4.36 9.52
N PHE A 66 -25.23 -5.11 9.87
CA PHE A 66 -24.47 -5.90 8.89
C PHE A 66 -25.36 -6.82 8.06
N GLN A 67 -26.40 -7.42 8.67
CA GLN A 67 -27.35 -8.27 7.97
C GLN A 67 -28.18 -7.49 6.92
N ALA A 68 -28.71 -6.32 7.31
CA ALA A 68 -29.47 -5.46 6.38
C ALA A 68 -28.59 -4.96 5.24
N PHE A 69 -27.36 -4.56 5.56
CA PHE A 69 -26.39 -4.10 4.59
C PHE A 69 -25.95 -5.22 3.63
N SER A 70 -25.62 -6.41 4.15
CA SER A 70 -25.30 -7.58 3.31
C SER A 70 -26.45 -7.96 2.38
N LYS A 71 -27.71 -7.85 2.85
CA LYS A 71 -28.89 -8.08 1.99
C LYS A 71 -28.96 -7.03 0.87
N LYS A 72 -28.66 -5.77 1.17
CA LYS A 72 -28.59 -4.69 0.16
C LYS A 72 -27.54 -5.00 -0.91
N LEU A 73 -26.33 -5.38 -0.52
CA LEU A 73 -25.26 -5.74 -1.45
C LEU A 73 -25.63 -6.94 -2.34
N ASN A 74 -26.30 -7.96 -1.76
CA ASN A 74 -26.79 -9.09 -2.53
C ASN A 74 -27.83 -8.67 -3.58
N LEU A 75 -28.72 -7.73 -3.26
CA LEU A 75 -29.69 -7.18 -4.21
C LEU A 75 -29.03 -6.32 -5.31
N MET A 76 -27.81 -5.85 -5.08
CA MET A 76 -26.98 -5.20 -6.09
C MET A 76 -26.10 -6.21 -6.85
N TYR A 77 -26.67 -7.36 -7.21
CA TYR A 77 -25.98 -8.45 -7.93
C TYR A 77 -24.74 -8.98 -7.22
N GLY A 78 -24.75 -9.03 -5.89
CA GLY A 78 -23.62 -9.50 -5.12
C GLY A 78 -22.46 -8.49 -5.07
N ALA A 79 -22.77 -7.19 -5.10
CA ALA A 79 -21.77 -6.15 -4.90
C ALA A 79 -20.93 -6.40 -3.64
N SER A 80 -19.67 -6.07 -3.70
CA SER A 80 -18.79 -6.12 -2.53
C SER A 80 -18.50 -4.72 -2.00
N ALA A 81 -18.43 -4.60 -0.67
CA ALA A 81 -17.95 -3.40 0.01
C ALA A 81 -16.84 -3.79 0.98
N GLY A 82 -15.85 -2.93 1.14
CA GLY A 82 -14.73 -3.18 2.03
C GLY A 82 -13.99 -1.91 2.42
N SER A 83 -13.09 -2.05 3.37
CA SER A 83 -12.21 -0.99 3.82
C SER A 83 -10.75 -1.44 3.88
N SER A 84 -9.85 -0.48 3.80
CA SER A 84 -8.43 -0.74 4.04
C SER A 84 -7.75 0.48 4.64
N ILE A 85 -6.59 0.26 5.26
CA ILE A 85 -5.69 1.30 5.71
C ILE A 85 -4.29 1.02 5.21
N SER A 86 -3.64 2.05 4.69
CA SER A 86 -2.26 1.97 4.22
C SER A 86 -1.48 3.23 4.58
N LYS A 87 -0.16 3.17 4.40
CA LYS A 87 0.75 4.32 4.49
C LYS A 87 1.36 4.56 3.12
N ILE A 88 1.36 5.80 2.66
CA ILE A 88 2.06 6.23 1.44
C ILE A 88 2.97 7.38 1.85
N GLY A 89 4.26 7.09 2.05
CA GLY A 89 5.16 8.03 2.72
C GLY A 89 4.63 8.40 4.11
N ASP A 90 4.67 9.67 4.46
CA ASP A 90 4.19 10.17 5.75
C ASP A 90 2.69 10.53 5.75
N LYS A 91 1.90 9.83 4.94
CA LYS A 91 0.46 9.97 4.86
C LYS A 91 -0.25 8.65 5.20
N ALA A 92 -1.31 8.74 6.02
CA ALA A 92 -2.25 7.65 6.23
C ALA A 92 -3.35 7.73 5.17
N VAL A 93 -3.65 6.63 4.54
CA VAL A 93 -4.71 6.52 3.52
C VAL A 93 -5.74 5.51 4.00
N LEU A 94 -6.95 5.99 4.25
CA LEU A 94 -8.09 5.19 4.68
C LEU A 94 -9.02 5.04 3.47
N THR A 95 -9.28 3.82 3.04
CA THR A 95 -10.07 3.56 1.84
C THR A 95 -11.37 2.87 2.20
N LEU A 96 -12.48 3.38 1.69
CA LEU A 96 -13.74 2.65 1.55
C LEU A 96 -13.98 2.37 0.08
N MET A 97 -14.30 1.14 -0.29
CA MET A 97 -14.48 0.78 -1.68
C MET A 97 -15.68 -0.11 -1.90
N MET A 98 -16.25 -0.03 -3.09
CA MET A 98 -17.26 -0.95 -3.59
C MET A 98 -16.90 -1.44 -4.99
N SER A 99 -17.20 -2.71 -5.24
CA SER A 99 -17.14 -3.29 -6.58
C SER A 99 -18.50 -3.88 -6.93
N VAL A 100 -18.99 -3.56 -8.12
CA VAL A 100 -20.30 -3.96 -8.64
C VAL A 100 -20.17 -4.29 -10.13
N ILE A 101 -21.00 -5.18 -10.66
CA ILE A 101 -21.07 -5.42 -12.11
C ILE A 101 -21.44 -4.13 -12.84
N ASP A 102 -21.00 -4.00 -14.07
CA ASP A 102 -21.37 -2.84 -14.89
C ASP A 102 -22.87 -2.83 -15.22
N ASP A 103 -23.44 -1.62 -15.32
CA ASP A 103 -24.86 -1.39 -15.58
C ASP A 103 -25.36 -2.13 -16.84
N ASN A 104 -24.50 -2.36 -17.84
CA ASN A 104 -24.82 -3.14 -19.03
C ASN A 104 -25.15 -4.62 -18.76
N TYR A 105 -24.78 -5.14 -17.60
CA TYR A 105 -25.07 -6.51 -17.16
C TYR A 105 -26.25 -6.58 -16.18
N ALA A 106 -26.82 -5.45 -15.81
CA ALA A 106 -28.02 -5.39 -14.98
C ALA A 106 -29.25 -5.86 -15.76
N LEU A 107 -30.08 -6.71 -15.13
CA LEU A 107 -31.21 -7.37 -15.83
C LEU A 107 -32.42 -6.45 -16.07
N SER A 108 -32.61 -5.43 -15.24
CA SER A 108 -33.78 -4.54 -15.27
C SER A 108 -33.41 -3.07 -15.50
N GLY A 109 -32.16 -2.79 -15.92
CA GLY A 109 -31.72 -1.44 -16.24
C GLY A 109 -31.35 -0.61 -14.98
N GLU A 110 -30.96 -1.28 -13.91
CA GLU A 110 -30.49 -0.63 -12.69
C GLU A 110 -29.19 0.15 -12.97
N LEU A 111 -29.06 1.33 -12.37
CA LEU A 111 -27.86 2.16 -12.42
C LEU A 111 -26.94 1.82 -11.22
N LEU A 112 -26.29 0.67 -11.29
CA LEU A 112 -25.55 0.08 -10.19
C LEU A 112 -24.33 0.91 -9.78
N LEU A 113 -23.66 1.56 -10.73
CA LEU A 113 -22.56 2.46 -10.42
C LEU A 113 -23.03 3.69 -9.65
N LYS A 114 -24.16 4.27 -10.02
CA LYS A 114 -24.78 5.37 -9.27
C LYS A 114 -25.18 4.91 -7.86
N GLU A 115 -25.83 3.76 -7.75
CA GLU A 115 -26.25 3.18 -6.48
C GLU A 115 -25.06 2.88 -5.58
N SER A 116 -23.94 2.39 -6.14
CA SER A 116 -22.67 2.20 -5.39
C SER A 116 -22.14 3.51 -4.81
N ALA A 117 -22.21 4.60 -5.56
CA ALA A 117 -21.84 5.92 -5.05
C ALA A 117 -22.76 6.38 -3.91
N GLU A 118 -24.07 6.16 -4.01
CA GLU A 118 -25.05 6.48 -2.97
C GLU A 118 -24.77 5.68 -1.68
N VAL A 119 -24.46 4.38 -1.81
CA VAL A 119 -24.10 3.52 -0.69
C VAL A 119 -22.78 3.97 -0.05
N LEU A 120 -21.73 4.23 -0.83
CA LEU A 120 -20.44 4.69 -0.31
C LEU A 120 -20.56 6.04 0.42
N MET A 121 -21.31 6.98 -0.15
CA MET A 121 -21.57 8.26 0.52
C MET A 121 -22.41 8.07 1.78
N GLY A 122 -23.34 7.12 1.77
CA GLY A 122 -24.10 6.73 2.97
C GLY A 122 -23.19 6.19 4.06
N MET A 123 -22.31 5.23 3.74
CA MET A 123 -21.33 4.68 4.67
C MET A 123 -20.41 5.76 5.25
N LEU A 124 -19.92 6.65 4.41
CA LEU A 124 -18.97 7.68 4.81
C LEU A 124 -19.61 8.81 5.62
N LEU A 125 -20.74 9.38 5.15
CA LEU A 125 -21.28 10.64 5.69
C LEU A 125 -22.53 10.49 6.55
N ARG A 126 -23.18 9.31 6.49
CA ARG A 126 -24.36 8.96 7.28
C ARG A 126 -24.19 7.60 7.98
N PRO A 127 -23.11 7.43 8.77
CA PRO A 127 -22.87 6.15 9.44
C PRO A 127 -23.98 5.82 10.44
N ALA A 128 -24.16 4.54 10.74
CA ALA A 128 -25.14 4.07 11.73
C ALA A 128 -24.71 4.48 13.15
N MET A 129 -25.12 5.69 13.58
CA MET A 129 -24.81 6.25 14.89
C MET A 129 -26.09 6.52 15.70
N LYS A 130 -26.00 6.34 17.01
CA LYS A 130 -27.04 6.71 17.97
C LYS A 130 -26.47 7.74 18.96
N LYS A 131 -27.13 8.89 19.08
CA LYS A 131 -26.67 10.00 19.95
C LYS A 131 -25.21 10.41 19.67
N GLY A 132 -24.77 10.34 18.39
CA GLY A 132 -23.43 10.71 17.96
C GLY A 132 -22.33 9.69 18.28
N LEU A 133 -22.68 8.46 18.68
CA LEU A 133 -21.76 7.34 18.95
C LEU A 133 -22.08 6.15 18.04
N PHE A 134 -21.07 5.38 17.69
CA PHE A 134 -21.24 4.10 17.00
C PHE A 134 -21.92 3.06 17.91
N ASP A 135 -22.57 2.07 17.32
CA ASP A 135 -23.16 0.95 18.08
C ASP A 135 -22.07 0.23 18.88
N GLU A 136 -22.30 0.09 20.19
CA GLU A 136 -21.32 -0.46 21.13
C GLU A 136 -20.91 -1.89 20.75
N LYS A 137 -21.87 -2.72 20.34
CA LYS A 137 -21.61 -4.10 19.93
C LYS A 137 -20.72 -4.15 18.68
N THR A 138 -20.99 -3.32 17.69
CA THR A 138 -20.18 -3.20 16.48
C THR A 138 -18.77 -2.74 16.81
N LEU A 139 -18.63 -1.72 17.66
CA LEU A 139 -17.32 -1.22 18.11
C LEU A 139 -16.53 -2.33 18.82
N MET A 140 -17.14 -3.04 19.78
CA MET A 140 -16.46 -4.14 20.48
C MET A 140 -16.00 -5.24 19.54
N LEU A 141 -16.83 -5.64 18.58
CA LEU A 141 -16.46 -6.67 17.60
C LEU A 141 -15.30 -6.22 16.70
N GLN A 142 -15.31 -4.95 16.25
CA GLN A 142 -14.22 -4.43 15.42
C GLN A 142 -12.92 -4.24 16.21
N LYS A 143 -13.00 -3.84 17.48
CA LYS A 143 -11.82 -3.79 18.38
C LYS A 143 -11.21 -5.19 18.53
N GLN A 144 -12.02 -6.23 18.80
CA GLN A 144 -11.52 -7.58 18.94
C GLN A 144 -10.89 -8.07 17.62
N TYR A 145 -11.56 -7.87 16.50
CA TYR A 145 -11.03 -8.25 15.18
C TYR A 145 -9.69 -7.55 14.88
N LEU A 146 -9.56 -6.27 15.25
CA LEU A 146 -8.31 -5.53 15.05
C LEU A 146 -7.19 -6.04 15.95
N ILE A 147 -7.49 -6.38 17.22
CA ILE A 147 -6.53 -7.02 18.14
C ILE A 147 -6.05 -8.34 17.55
N ASP A 148 -6.99 -9.21 17.15
CA ASP A 148 -6.65 -10.51 16.56
C ASP A 148 -5.80 -10.36 15.30
N THR A 149 -6.07 -9.32 14.50
CA THR A 149 -5.29 -8.98 13.30
C THR A 149 -3.85 -8.60 13.66
N ILE A 150 -3.66 -7.69 14.62
CA ILE A 150 -2.33 -7.25 15.07
C ILE A 150 -1.56 -8.43 15.69
N GLU A 151 -2.20 -9.19 16.58
CA GLU A 151 -1.56 -10.33 17.23
C GLU A 151 -1.22 -11.47 16.24
N SER A 152 -2.01 -11.65 15.19
CA SER A 152 -1.76 -12.67 14.17
C SER A 152 -0.59 -12.35 13.24
N GLU A 153 -0.16 -11.10 13.14
CA GLU A 153 0.95 -10.71 12.25
C GLU A 153 2.26 -11.43 12.59
N ILE A 154 2.48 -11.77 13.87
CA ILE A 154 3.64 -12.54 14.31
C ILE A 154 3.66 -13.97 13.74
N ASN A 155 2.52 -14.51 13.29
CA ASN A 155 2.45 -15.86 12.74
C ASN A 155 3.11 -15.97 11.37
N ASP A 156 3.10 -14.91 10.56
CA ASP A 156 3.93 -14.79 9.36
C ASP A 156 5.31 -14.20 9.74
N LYS A 157 6.24 -15.07 10.11
CA LYS A 157 7.60 -14.67 10.54
C LYS A 157 8.38 -13.88 9.50
N ARG A 158 8.10 -14.09 8.21
CA ARG A 158 8.71 -13.31 7.13
C ARG A 158 8.20 -11.88 7.12
N ARG A 159 6.87 -11.72 7.14
CA ARG A 159 6.22 -10.40 7.18
C ARG A 159 6.57 -9.66 8.47
N TYR A 160 6.51 -10.34 9.61
CA TYR A 160 6.91 -9.79 10.90
C TYR A 160 8.35 -9.24 10.88
N ALA A 161 9.31 -10.02 10.37
CA ALA A 161 10.71 -9.59 10.27
C ALA A 161 10.88 -8.35 9.39
N LEU A 162 10.18 -8.28 8.25
CA LEU A 162 10.17 -7.09 7.39
C LEU A 162 9.60 -5.86 8.10
N MET A 163 8.44 -6.00 8.75
CA MET A 163 7.79 -4.90 9.49
C MET A 163 8.68 -4.42 10.65
N LYS A 164 9.29 -5.36 11.39
CA LYS A 164 10.21 -5.03 12.49
C LYS A 164 11.45 -4.30 12.00
N THR A 165 11.98 -4.69 10.85
CA THR A 165 13.10 -3.98 10.22
C THR A 165 12.74 -2.54 9.87
N VAL A 166 11.56 -2.31 9.26
CA VAL A 166 11.06 -0.96 8.97
C VAL A 166 10.86 -0.16 10.26
N SER A 167 10.29 -0.76 11.30
CA SER A 167 10.12 -0.11 12.60
C SER A 167 11.46 0.35 13.19
N LEU A 168 12.51 -0.47 13.09
CA LEU A 168 13.87 -0.12 13.55
C LEU A 168 14.54 0.95 12.69
N MET A 169 14.26 0.95 11.36
CA MET A 169 14.79 1.96 10.45
C MET A 169 14.21 3.36 10.72
N PHE A 170 12.96 3.41 11.17
CA PHE A 170 12.21 4.64 11.42
C PHE A 170 11.79 4.77 12.90
N GLU A 171 12.67 4.30 13.79
CA GLU A 171 12.47 4.45 15.23
C GLU A 171 12.31 5.92 15.60
N GLY A 172 11.25 6.24 16.32
CA GLY A 172 10.93 7.64 16.65
C GLY A 172 10.02 8.34 15.65
N GLU A 173 9.79 7.78 14.45
CA GLU A 173 8.90 8.33 13.44
C GLU A 173 7.56 7.57 13.37
N ALA A 174 6.49 8.27 12.95
CA ALA A 174 5.18 7.64 12.76
C ALA A 174 5.21 6.55 11.67
N PHE A 175 6.07 6.67 10.66
CA PHE A 175 6.22 5.67 9.62
C PHE A 175 6.72 4.32 10.15
N GLY A 176 7.54 4.32 11.20
CA GLY A 176 8.05 3.11 11.87
C GLY A 176 7.00 2.34 12.68
N GLU A 177 5.88 2.96 13.03
CA GLU A 177 4.80 2.33 13.80
C GLU A 177 3.90 1.47 12.89
N ASP A 178 3.16 0.53 13.49
CA ASP A 178 2.16 -0.21 12.73
C ASP A 178 0.99 0.69 12.32
N ARG A 179 0.46 0.50 11.09
CA ARG A 179 -0.68 1.28 10.58
C ARG A 179 -1.96 1.12 11.40
N PHE A 180 -2.07 0.03 12.16
CA PHE A 180 -3.19 -0.27 13.04
C PHE A 180 -3.04 0.32 14.44
N GLY A 181 -1.87 0.86 14.78
CA GLY A 181 -1.51 1.24 16.13
C GLY A 181 -1.08 0.03 16.97
N THR A 182 -1.39 0.05 18.26
CA THR A 182 -1.00 -1.00 19.21
C THR A 182 -2.22 -1.70 19.80
N VAL A 183 -2.04 -2.94 20.27
CA VAL A 183 -3.07 -3.71 20.99
C VAL A 183 -3.58 -2.93 22.21
N GLU A 184 -2.68 -2.28 22.95
CA GLU A 184 -3.01 -1.45 24.11
C GLU A 184 -3.86 -0.25 23.70
N GLY A 185 -3.50 0.43 22.60
CA GLY A 185 -4.28 1.53 22.04
C GLY A 185 -5.69 1.09 21.63
N VAL A 186 -5.82 -0.09 20.97
CA VAL A 186 -7.12 -0.64 20.60
C VAL A 186 -7.95 -1.02 21.83
N LYS A 187 -7.34 -1.57 22.88
CA LYS A 187 -8.05 -1.88 24.15
C LYS A 187 -8.53 -0.60 24.84
N ALA A 188 -7.71 0.44 24.84
CA ALA A 188 -7.96 1.69 25.56
C ALA A 188 -9.00 2.60 24.90
N ILE A 189 -9.05 2.67 23.55
CA ILE A 189 -9.91 3.61 22.83
C ILE A 189 -11.40 3.46 23.19
N THR A 190 -12.05 4.55 23.54
CA THR A 190 -13.47 4.61 23.94
C THR A 190 -14.41 4.82 22.74
N ALA A 191 -15.71 4.71 22.97
CA ALA A 191 -16.74 5.02 21.97
C ALA A 191 -16.71 6.50 21.56
N GLU A 192 -16.50 7.40 22.53
CA GLU A 192 -16.39 8.84 22.35
C GLU A 192 -15.16 9.21 21.50
N GLU A 193 -14.02 8.62 21.81
CA GLU A 193 -12.77 8.81 21.05
C GLU A 193 -12.88 8.27 19.64
N THR A 194 -13.52 7.10 19.44
CA THR A 194 -13.77 6.55 18.10
C THR A 194 -14.70 7.46 17.29
N ALA A 195 -15.75 8.01 17.90
CA ALA A 195 -16.63 8.97 17.26
C ALA A 195 -15.93 10.32 16.98
N ALA A 196 -15.03 10.75 17.86
CA ALA A 196 -14.19 11.93 17.64
C ALA A 196 -13.21 11.69 16.48
N ALA A 197 -12.59 10.49 16.39
CA ALA A 197 -11.74 10.11 15.26
C ALA A 197 -12.51 10.16 13.94
N TYR A 198 -13.74 9.64 13.89
CA TYR A 198 -14.59 9.75 12.70
C TYR A 198 -14.81 11.21 12.29
N ARG A 199 -15.23 12.06 13.22
CA ARG A 199 -15.46 13.50 12.91
C ARG A 199 -14.20 14.18 12.40
N ARG A 200 -13.05 13.91 13.03
CA ARG A 200 -11.75 14.42 12.59
C ARG A 200 -11.39 13.93 11.19
N ILE A 201 -11.59 12.65 10.89
CA ILE A 201 -11.31 12.07 9.55
C ILE A 201 -12.15 12.80 8.49
N ILE A 202 -13.44 13.02 8.73
CA ILE A 202 -14.29 13.73 7.77
C ILE A 202 -13.88 15.19 7.61
N ASP A 203 -13.47 15.84 8.69
CA ASP A 203 -13.07 17.26 8.70
C ASP A 203 -11.71 17.49 8.02
N GLU A 204 -10.69 16.69 8.38
CA GLU A 204 -9.28 16.93 8.01
C GLU A 204 -8.83 16.24 6.72
N ALA A 205 -9.50 15.18 6.24
CA ALA A 205 -8.99 14.41 5.12
C ALA A 205 -9.03 15.18 3.79
N THR A 206 -7.97 15.10 2.98
CA THR A 206 -8.11 15.28 1.53
C THR A 206 -8.76 14.02 0.96
N VAL A 207 -9.77 14.18 0.12
CA VAL A 207 -10.60 13.07 -0.38
C VAL A 207 -10.31 12.84 -1.86
N GLU A 208 -9.85 11.64 -2.21
CA GLU A 208 -9.69 11.17 -3.57
C GLU A 208 -10.72 10.06 -3.84
N ILE A 209 -11.68 10.35 -4.69
CA ILE A 209 -12.68 9.37 -5.13
C ILE A 209 -12.23 8.85 -6.48
N LEU A 210 -11.99 7.56 -6.59
CA LEU A 210 -11.46 6.94 -7.81
C LEU A 210 -12.44 5.90 -8.35
N HIS A 211 -12.81 6.05 -9.62
CA HIS A 211 -13.56 5.07 -10.39
C HIS A 211 -12.65 4.37 -11.39
N VAL A 212 -12.72 3.05 -11.42
CA VAL A 212 -12.08 2.21 -12.45
C VAL A 212 -13.09 1.20 -12.96
N GLY A 213 -13.41 1.28 -14.24
CA GLY A 213 -14.42 0.41 -14.84
C GLY A 213 -14.80 0.80 -16.25
N MET A 214 -15.73 0.07 -16.87
CA MET A 214 -16.24 0.41 -18.20
C MET A 214 -17.37 1.44 -18.18
N GLY A 215 -18.07 1.58 -17.05
CA GLY A 215 -19.23 2.44 -16.90
C GLY A 215 -18.94 3.94 -17.07
N ASP A 216 -19.99 4.71 -17.37
CA ASP A 216 -19.90 6.17 -17.37
C ASP A 216 -19.89 6.68 -15.92
N PRO A 217 -18.80 7.30 -15.45
CA PRO A 217 -18.68 7.75 -14.07
C PRO A 217 -19.51 9.00 -13.74
N SER A 218 -20.16 9.63 -14.72
CA SER A 218 -20.83 10.93 -14.56
C SER A 218 -21.90 10.92 -13.47
N CYS A 219 -22.74 9.87 -13.43
CA CYS A 219 -23.77 9.75 -12.40
C CYS A 219 -23.18 9.55 -11.00
N ALA A 220 -22.14 8.73 -10.85
CA ALA A 220 -21.45 8.52 -9.58
C ALA A 220 -20.77 9.80 -9.11
N LYS A 221 -20.11 10.53 -10.02
CA LYS A 221 -19.49 11.82 -9.74
C LYS A 221 -20.51 12.83 -9.20
N GLU A 222 -21.67 12.96 -9.83
CA GLU A 222 -22.72 13.88 -9.37
C GLU A 222 -23.28 13.51 -7.99
N VAL A 223 -23.41 12.22 -7.68
CA VAL A 223 -23.78 11.74 -6.32
C VAL A 223 -22.73 12.18 -5.32
N CYS A 224 -21.45 11.91 -5.58
CA CYS A 224 -20.35 12.29 -4.68
C CYS A 224 -20.27 13.82 -4.51
N LYS A 225 -20.36 14.58 -5.60
CA LYS A 225 -20.35 16.05 -5.55
C LYS A 225 -21.49 16.60 -4.68
N LYS A 226 -22.71 16.09 -4.84
CA LYS A 226 -23.85 16.50 -4.01
C LYS A 226 -23.68 16.12 -2.55
N ALA A 227 -23.10 14.98 -2.25
CA ALA A 227 -22.88 14.50 -0.88
C ALA A 227 -21.90 15.39 -0.11
N PHE A 228 -20.88 15.95 -0.77
CA PHE A 228 -19.93 16.89 -0.15
C PHE A 228 -20.37 18.36 -0.23
N ALA A 229 -21.41 18.68 -1.03
CA ALA A 229 -21.89 20.05 -1.15
C ALA A 229 -22.44 20.55 0.19
N GLY A 230 -21.95 21.69 0.63
CA GLY A 230 -22.40 22.34 1.88
C GLY A 230 -21.73 21.79 3.16
N LEU A 231 -20.84 20.82 3.07
CA LEU A 231 -20.02 20.43 4.21
C LEU A 231 -18.91 21.47 4.43
N THR A 232 -18.86 22.03 5.63
CA THR A 232 -17.70 22.83 6.07
C THR A 232 -16.66 21.87 6.59
N ARG A 233 -15.44 21.93 6.05
CA ARG A 233 -14.32 21.04 6.36
C ARG A 233 -13.05 21.86 6.52
N HIS A 234 -12.08 21.34 7.26
CA HIS A 234 -10.79 21.97 7.51
C HIS A 234 -9.67 20.97 7.15
N PRO A 235 -9.44 20.73 5.84
CA PRO A 235 -8.45 19.78 5.41
C PRO A 235 -7.07 20.09 5.98
N ALA A 236 -6.39 19.06 6.47
CA ALA A 236 -5.05 19.21 7.02
C ALA A 236 -4.02 19.41 5.92
N ASP A 237 -3.06 20.30 6.16
CA ASP A 237 -1.88 20.43 5.31
C ASP A 237 -0.96 19.21 5.44
N PHE A 238 -0.35 18.81 4.35
CA PHE A 238 0.64 17.75 4.31
C PHE A 238 2.04 18.32 4.22
N ALA A 239 2.91 17.93 5.14
CA ALA A 239 4.34 18.07 4.92
C ALA A 239 4.78 17.14 3.76
N GLU A 240 5.81 17.55 3.00
CA GLU A 240 6.47 16.63 2.08
C GLU A 240 7.03 15.44 2.84
N THR A 241 6.95 14.25 2.20
CA THR A 241 7.56 13.06 2.78
C THR A 241 9.07 13.24 2.83
N GLU A 242 9.63 13.16 4.03
CA GLU A 242 11.07 13.25 4.23
C GLU A 242 11.74 11.94 3.77
N ILE A 243 12.64 12.05 2.80
CA ILE A 243 13.53 10.96 2.38
C ILE A 243 14.85 11.13 3.10
N GLN A 244 15.11 10.26 4.06
CA GLN A 244 16.31 10.33 4.88
C GLN A 244 17.49 9.65 4.21
N ILE A 245 18.62 10.33 4.21
CA ILE A 245 19.91 9.74 3.81
C ILE A 245 20.39 8.82 4.92
N GLY A 246 20.79 7.60 4.56
CA GLY A 246 21.40 6.68 5.50
C GLY A 246 22.75 7.22 5.98
N SER A 247 22.82 7.67 7.23
CA SER A 247 24.08 8.08 7.90
C SER A 247 24.14 7.45 9.29
N GLY A 248 25.33 7.05 9.71
CA GLY A 248 25.55 6.52 11.05
C GLY A 248 25.92 5.04 11.11
N GLU A 249 25.99 4.50 12.33
CA GLU A 249 26.28 3.09 12.57
C GLU A 249 25.11 2.20 12.15
N VAL A 250 25.44 1.03 11.58
CA VAL A 250 24.45 0.02 11.21
C VAL A 250 23.82 -0.57 12.47
N LYS A 251 22.51 -0.44 12.60
CA LYS A 251 21.76 -1.09 13.69
C LYS A 251 21.73 -2.60 13.46
N ASN A 252 22.21 -3.37 14.44
CA ASN A 252 22.16 -4.83 14.43
C ASN A 252 21.23 -5.30 15.56
N VAL A 253 20.12 -5.95 15.22
CA VAL A 253 19.13 -6.41 16.19
C VAL A 253 18.84 -7.89 15.98
N ILE A 254 18.91 -8.66 17.07
CA ILE A 254 18.61 -10.10 17.07
C ILE A 254 17.43 -10.35 17.98
N GLU A 255 16.40 -10.98 17.44
CA GLU A 255 15.23 -11.42 18.20
C GLU A 255 15.12 -12.95 18.13
N ARG A 256 14.72 -13.57 19.24
CA ARG A 256 14.73 -15.02 19.38
C ARG A 256 13.30 -15.54 19.46
N PHE A 257 13.01 -16.53 18.63
CA PHE A 257 11.71 -17.19 18.57
C PHE A 257 11.89 -18.69 18.42
N ASN A 258 10.87 -19.45 18.74
CA ASN A 258 10.83 -20.86 18.37
C ASN A 258 10.56 -20.99 16.87
N VAL A 259 11.63 -20.97 16.07
CA VAL A 259 11.59 -21.09 14.60
C VAL A 259 12.62 -22.11 14.13
N THR A 260 12.25 -22.83 13.09
CA THR A 260 13.15 -23.82 12.44
C THR A 260 14.08 -23.18 11.43
N GLN A 261 13.80 -21.96 11.00
CA GLN A 261 14.56 -21.22 10.00
C GLN A 261 14.66 -19.75 10.39
N SER A 262 15.87 -19.21 10.37
CA SER A 262 16.10 -17.77 10.61
C SER A 262 15.54 -16.91 9.49
N LYS A 263 15.09 -15.70 9.85
CA LYS A 263 14.72 -14.63 8.91
C LYS A 263 15.75 -13.51 9.05
N LEU A 264 16.55 -13.35 8.02
CA LEU A 264 17.55 -12.28 7.91
C LEU A 264 16.97 -11.17 7.04
N CYS A 265 16.81 -9.99 7.60
CA CYS A 265 16.33 -8.80 6.88
C CYS A 265 17.42 -7.71 6.94
N LEU A 266 17.75 -7.15 5.79
CA LEU A 266 18.64 -6.00 5.67
C LEU A 266 17.82 -4.82 5.13
N GLY A 267 17.81 -3.74 5.90
CA GLY A 267 17.16 -2.48 5.54
C GLY A 267 18.19 -1.45 5.09
N PHE A 268 17.95 -0.85 3.94
CA PHE A 268 18.82 0.16 3.34
C PHE A 268 18.04 1.45 3.16
N LYS A 269 18.68 2.60 3.40
CA LYS A 269 18.18 3.91 3.00
C LYS A 269 18.81 4.32 1.69
N THR A 270 18.02 5.00 0.87
CA THR A 270 18.49 5.68 -0.35
C THR A 270 18.06 7.13 -0.26
N ASP A 271 18.67 8.02 -1.00
CA ASP A 271 18.24 9.42 -1.13
C ASP A 271 17.41 9.65 -2.40
N VAL A 272 16.91 8.57 -3.00
CA VAL A 272 16.13 8.61 -4.23
C VAL A 272 14.68 8.95 -3.91
N LYS A 273 14.29 10.18 -4.25
CA LYS A 273 12.91 10.68 -4.13
C LYS A 273 12.00 10.08 -5.20
N PRO A 274 10.65 10.06 -4.96
CA PRO A 274 9.67 9.55 -5.93
C PRO A 274 9.67 10.26 -7.29
N ASP A 275 10.08 11.54 -7.34
CA ASP A 275 10.19 12.38 -8.54
C ASP A 275 11.61 12.44 -9.12
N SER A 276 12.57 11.73 -8.53
CA SER A 276 13.97 11.70 -8.98
C SER A 276 14.12 11.03 -10.35
N THR A 277 15.04 11.55 -11.17
CA THR A 277 15.49 10.89 -12.39
C THR A 277 16.13 9.52 -12.13
N LEU A 278 16.66 9.31 -10.92
CA LEU A 278 17.22 8.02 -10.48
C LEU A 278 16.15 6.98 -10.09
N LEU A 279 14.85 7.31 -10.08
CA LEU A 279 13.81 6.38 -9.64
C LEU A 279 13.76 5.11 -10.49
N ASN A 280 13.74 5.23 -11.82
CA ASN A 280 13.71 4.07 -12.71
C ASN A 280 15.04 3.33 -12.75
N PRO A 281 16.22 4.00 -12.79
CA PRO A 281 17.51 3.34 -12.56
C PRO A 281 17.57 2.57 -11.23
N MET A 282 17.05 3.09 -10.12
CA MET A 282 16.98 2.41 -8.82
C MET A 282 16.09 1.16 -8.90
N ARG A 283 14.93 1.23 -9.55
CA ARG A 283 14.06 0.06 -9.78
C ARG A 283 14.81 -1.03 -10.55
N MET A 284 15.57 -0.64 -11.59
CA MET A 284 16.40 -1.56 -12.37
C MET A 284 17.51 -2.18 -11.50
N ALA A 285 18.23 -1.39 -10.70
CA ALA A 285 19.28 -1.87 -9.80
C ALA A 285 18.73 -2.93 -8.83
N VAL A 286 17.57 -2.64 -8.19
CA VAL A 286 16.92 -3.59 -7.26
C VAL A 286 16.40 -4.85 -7.98
N ALA A 287 15.88 -4.71 -9.20
CA ALA A 287 15.43 -5.86 -9.99
C ALA A 287 16.60 -6.79 -10.37
N ILE A 288 17.73 -6.23 -10.80
CA ILE A 288 18.96 -6.97 -11.09
C ILE A 288 19.50 -7.63 -9.82
N LEU A 289 19.50 -6.92 -8.69
CA LEU A 289 19.99 -7.43 -7.43
C LEU A 289 19.16 -8.61 -6.92
N GLY A 290 17.84 -8.45 -6.77
CA GLY A 290 17.01 -9.44 -6.08
C GLY A 290 15.52 -9.41 -6.41
N GLY A 291 15.12 -8.73 -7.50
CA GLY A 291 13.70 -8.58 -7.86
C GLY A 291 13.17 -9.62 -8.86
N THR A 292 14.02 -10.48 -9.40
CA THR A 292 13.66 -11.47 -10.45
C THR A 292 14.16 -12.87 -10.14
N PRO A 293 13.61 -13.92 -10.76
CA PRO A 293 14.14 -15.29 -10.66
C PRO A 293 15.53 -15.46 -11.28
N THR A 294 16.03 -14.51 -12.05
CA THR A 294 17.37 -14.48 -12.65
C THR A 294 18.29 -13.47 -11.98
N SER A 295 17.87 -12.88 -10.87
CA SER A 295 18.64 -11.88 -10.14
C SER A 295 19.88 -12.44 -9.48
N LYS A 296 20.84 -11.55 -9.17
CA LYS A 296 22.11 -11.92 -8.55
C LYS A 296 21.91 -12.64 -7.20
N LEU A 297 20.99 -12.18 -6.35
CA LEU A 297 20.69 -12.84 -5.08
C LEU A 297 20.12 -14.25 -5.30
N PHE A 298 19.22 -14.41 -6.27
CA PHE A 298 18.66 -15.71 -6.57
C PHE A 298 19.72 -16.67 -7.09
N LEU A 299 20.49 -16.28 -8.12
CA LEU A 299 21.46 -17.17 -8.78
C LEU A 299 22.69 -17.44 -7.91
N ASN A 300 23.26 -16.44 -7.24
CA ASN A 300 24.54 -16.57 -6.53
C ASN A 300 24.39 -16.98 -5.06
N VAL A 301 23.38 -16.43 -4.35
CA VAL A 301 23.20 -16.71 -2.91
C VAL A 301 22.35 -17.96 -2.70
N ARG A 302 21.21 -18.06 -3.42
CA ARG A 302 20.30 -19.19 -3.25
C ARG A 302 20.76 -20.42 -4.03
N GLU A 303 20.94 -20.30 -5.36
CA GLU A 303 21.20 -21.48 -6.22
C GLU A 303 22.66 -21.96 -6.10
N LYS A 304 23.63 -21.08 -6.37
CA LYS A 304 25.03 -21.46 -6.44
C LYS A 304 25.67 -21.76 -5.08
N LYS A 305 25.45 -20.88 -4.09
CA LYS A 305 26.01 -21.06 -2.74
C LYS A 305 25.07 -21.87 -1.81
N SER A 306 23.81 -22.07 -2.17
CA SER A 306 22.81 -22.80 -1.36
C SER A 306 22.69 -22.29 0.09
N LEU A 307 22.77 -20.96 0.30
CA LEU A 307 22.80 -20.35 1.63
C LEU A 307 21.40 -20.05 2.17
N CYS A 308 20.38 -20.04 1.31
CA CYS A 308 19.03 -19.65 1.71
C CYS A 308 17.96 -20.30 0.84
N TYR A 309 16.73 -20.40 1.37
CA TYR A 309 15.56 -20.90 0.64
C TYR A 309 14.95 -19.85 -0.28
N TYR A 310 15.06 -18.60 0.11
CA TYR A 310 14.69 -17.44 -0.69
C TYR A 310 15.59 -16.26 -0.29
N CYS A 311 15.84 -15.38 -1.25
CA CYS A 311 16.49 -14.11 -1.04
C CYS A 311 15.93 -13.12 -2.06
N ALA A 312 15.30 -12.05 -1.62
CA ALA A 312 14.64 -11.10 -2.49
C ALA A 312 14.89 -9.65 -2.05
N ALA A 313 15.01 -8.75 -3.02
CA ALA A 313 15.12 -7.31 -2.79
C ALA A 313 13.85 -6.60 -3.25
N ARG A 314 13.42 -5.59 -2.51
CA ARG A 314 12.27 -4.73 -2.82
C ARG A 314 12.61 -3.28 -2.54
N PHE A 315 12.09 -2.39 -3.37
CA PHE A 315 12.25 -0.95 -3.23
C PHE A 315 10.89 -0.30 -2.92
N ASP A 316 10.83 0.43 -1.80
CA ASP A 316 9.71 1.30 -1.48
C ASP A 316 10.09 2.74 -1.86
N ARG A 317 9.56 3.19 -2.98
CA ARG A 317 9.78 4.55 -3.49
C ARG A 317 9.17 5.64 -2.61
N THR A 318 8.18 5.27 -1.78
CA THR A 318 7.45 6.27 -0.97
C THR A 318 8.28 6.82 0.18
N LYS A 319 9.28 6.05 0.65
CA LYS A 319 10.23 6.44 1.70
C LYS A 319 11.70 6.28 1.27
N GLY A 320 11.95 5.96 -0.01
CA GLY A 320 13.31 5.81 -0.51
C GLY A 320 14.10 4.72 0.21
N ILE A 321 13.50 3.57 0.47
CA ILE A 321 14.15 2.44 1.15
C ILE A 321 14.18 1.19 0.30
N MET A 322 15.25 0.41 0.45
CA MET A 322 15.35 -0.93 -0.08
C MET A 322 15.40 -1.94 1.06
N MET A 323 14.68 -3.04 0.90
CA MET A 323 14.65 -4.15 1.84
C MET A 323 15.13 -5.41 1.14
N ILE A 324 16.06 -6.15 1.77
CA ILE A 324 16.40 -7.52 1.38
C ILE A 324 15.93 -8.45 2.48
N ASP A 325 15.15 -9.47 2.12
CA ASP A 325 14.70 -10.49 3.04
C ASP A 325 15.13 -11.89 2.60
N SER A 326 15.59 -12.70 3.54
CA SER A 326 16.11 -14.03 3.28
C SER A 326 15.73 -15.03 4.38
N GLY A 327 15.38 -16.25 3.97
CA GLY A 327 15.17 -17.38 4.87
C GLY A 327 16.42 -18.27 4.91
N VAL A 328 17.14 -18.29 6.03
CA VAL A 328 18.50 -18.83 6.15
C VAL A 328 18.55 -19.91 7.24
N GLU A 329 19.35 -20.96 7.05
CA GLU A 329 19.67 -21.90 8.10
C GLU A 329 20.47 -21.22 9.22
N HIS A 330 20.34 -21.70 10.45
CA HIS A 330 20.91 -21.04 11.64
C HIS A 330 22.43 -20.91 11.62
N ASP A 331 23.11 -21.85 10.99
CA ASP A 331 24.58 -21.91 10.86
C ASP A 331 25.15 -21.14 9.67
N LYS A 332 24.29 -20.69 8.74
CA LYS A 332 24.68 -20.00 7.51
C LYS A 332 24.40 -18.50 7.48
N ILE A 333 24.01 -17.92 8.60
CA ILE A 333 23.51 -16.52 8.65
C ILE A 333 24.59 -15.52 8.25
N ASP A 334 25.81 -15.65 8.79
CA ASP A 334 26.90 -14.70 8.52
C ASP A 334 27.37 -14.81 7.07
N GLU A 335 27.54 -16.05 6.57
CA GLU A 335 27.90 -16.30 5.19
C GLU A 335 26.85 -15.77 4.20
N ALA A 336 25.56 -15.95 4.54
CA ALA A 336 24.45 -15.40 3.71
C ALA A 336 24.45 -13.87 3.69
N LYS A 337 24.68 -13.23 4.87
CA LYS A 337 24.78 -11.78 4.95
C LYS A 337 25.94 -11.24 4.12
N GLU A 338 27.12 -11.84 4.23
CA GLU A 338 28.30 -11.46 3.45
C GLU A 338 28.04 -11.63 1.96
N ALA A 339 27.53 -12.79 1.54
CA ALA A 339 27.18 -13.04 0.15
C ALA A 339 26.15 -12.06 -0.42
N ILE A 340 25.14 -11.66 0.37
CA ILE A 340 24.15 -10.64 -0.03
C ILE A 340 24.84 -9.28 -0.28
N LEU A 341 25.71 -8.86 0.64
CA LEU A 341 26.44 -7.59 0.50
C LEU A 341 27.44 -7.60 -0.66
N GLU A 342 28.10 -8.74 -0.92
CA GLU A 342 28.93 -8.94 -2.12
C GLU A 342 28.14 -8.72 -3.41
N GLN A 343 26.91 -9.25 -3.50
CA GLN A 343 26.07 -9.06 -4.67
C GLN A 343 25.59 -7.62 -4.85
N LEU A 344 25.31 -6.91 -3.77
CA LEU A 344 25.01 -5.48 -3.82
C LEU A 344 26.22 -4.69 -4.33
N GLN A 345 27.42 -4.97 -3.80
CA GLN A 345 28.64 -4.31 -4.27
C GLN A 345 28.90 -4.59 -5.76
N ALA A 346 28.67 -5.83 -6.22
CA ALA A 346 28.78 -6.18 -7.62
C ALA A 346 27.86 -5.33 -8.52
N VAL A 347 26.62 -5.04 -8.08
CA VAL A 347 25.72 -4.12 -8.82
C VAL A 347 26.28 -2.69 -8.80
N CYS A 348 26.81 -2.21 -7.68
CA CYS A 348 27.44 -0.89 -7.59
C CYS A 348 28.67 -0.74 -8.49
N ASP A 349 29.41 -1.81 -8.70
CA ASP A 349 30.61 -1.85 -9.54
C ASP A 349 30.29 -2.09 -11.03
N GLY A 350 29.02 -2.33 -11.37
CA GLY A 350 28.58 -2.59 -12.73
C GLY A 350 28.87 -4.01 -13.21
N ASP A 351 29.15 -4.95 -12.28
CA ASP A 351 29.32 -6.38 -12.58
C ASP A 351 27.95 -7.04 -12.79
N PHE A 352 27.30 -6.69 -13.87
CA PHE A 352 26.09 -7.33 -14.42
C PHE A 352 26.09 -7.20 -15.94
N THR A 353 25.46 -8.15 -16.61
CA THR A 353 25.47 -8.27 -18.06
C THR A 353 24.30 -7.52 -18.70
N ASP A 354 24.34 -7.34 -20.02
CA ASP A 354 23.21 -6.80 -20.78
C ASP A 354 21.99 -7.73 -20.68
N THR A 355 22.20 -9.04 -20.57
CA THR A 355 21.14 -10.03 -20.35
C THR A 355 20.46 -9.85 -18.98
N ASP A 356 21.22 -9.52 -17.91
CA ASP A 356 20.64 -9.20 -16.58
C ASP A 356 19.76 -7.95 -16.66
N MET A 357 20.21 -6.93 -17.41
CA MET A 357 19.44 -5.71 -17.66
C MET A 357 18.17 -6.01 -18.45
N GLU A 358 18.25 -6.82 -19.51
CA GLU A 358 17.10 -7.19 -20.32
C GLU A 358 16.04 -7.90 -19.49
N PHE A 359 16.41 -8.91 -18.69
CA PHE A 359 15.47 -9.63 -17.84
C PHE A 359 14.85 -8.74 -16.76
N ALA A 360 15.62 -7.87 -16.12
CA ALA A 360 15.13 -6.91 -15.15
C ALA A 360 14.14 -5.93 -15.80
N SER A 361 14.49 -5.38 -16.96
CA SER A 361 13.65 -4.47 -17.73
C SER A 361 12.34 -5.14 -18.14
N LEU A 362 12.36 -6.33 -18.70
CA LEU A 362 11.18 -7.09 -19.11
C LEU A 362 10.27 -7.39 -17.91
N SER A 363 10.86 -7.80 -16.77
CA SER A 363 10.11 -8.06 -15.54
C SER A 363 9.36 -6.83 -15.03
N LEU A 364 10.04 -5.68 -14.98
CA LEU A 364 9.42 -4.42 -14.53
C LEU A 364 8.37 -3.94 -15.53
N GLN A 365 8.65 -4.01 -16.84
CA GLN A 365 7.66 -3.65 -17.88
C GLN A 365 6.41 -4.52 -17.78
N ASN A 366 6.57 -5.85 -17.58
CA ASN A 366 5.44 -6.76 -17.40
C ASN A 366 4.65 -6.43 -16.12
N SER A 367 5.33 -6.05 -15.04
CA SER A 367 4.66 -5.61 -13.81
C SER A 367 3.77 -4.37 -14.04
N PHE A 368 4.24 -3.40 -14.83
CA PHE A 368 3.41 -2.25 -15.20
C PHE A 368 2.25 -2.62 -16.12
N ARG A 369 2.47 -3.48 -17.11
CA ARG A 369 1.42 -3.92 -18.04
C ARG A 369 0.33 -4.72 -17.34
N SER A 370 0.71 -5.59 -16.39
CA SER A 370 -0.26 -6.41 -15.65
C SER A 370 -1.09 -5.62 -14.64
N MET A 371 -0.71 -4.39 -14.28
CA MET A 371 -1.56 -3.51 -13.45
C MET A 371 -2.94 -3.28 -14.09
N GLY A 372 -2.99 -3.15 -15.42
CA GLY A 372 -4.23 -2.99 -16.17
C GLY A 372 -5.16 -4.23 -16.18
N GLU A 373 -4.75 -5.36 -15.61
CA GLU A 373 -5.60 -6.56 -15.50
C GLU A 373 -6.55 -6.51 -14.29
N SER A 374 -6.32 -5.59 -13.35
CA SER A 374 -7.10 -5.45 -12.12
C SER A 374 -7.51 -4.00 -11.90
N ALA A 375 -8.82 -3.76 -11.76
CA ALA A 375 -9.34 -2.44 -11.42
C ALA A 375 -8.77 -1.92 -10.08
N TYR A 376 -8.56 -2.81 -9.11
CA TYR A 376 -7.93 -2.46 -7.83
C TYR A 376 -6.46 -2.04 -8.00
N SER A 377 -5.69 -2.74 -8.85
CA SER A 377 -4.28 -2.38 -9.10
C SER A 377 -4.15 -1.03 -9.81
N MET A 378 -5.08 -0.72 -10.72
CA MET A 378 -5.14 0.57 -11.40
C MET A 378 -5.55 1.69 -10.45
N GLU A 379 -6.53 1.45 -9.59
CA GLU A 379 -6.93 2.39 -8.53
C GLU A 379 -5.75 2.72 -7.62
N LEU A 380 -5.08 1.70 -7.07
CA LEU A 380 -3.92 1.85 -6.19
C LEU A 380 -2.74 2.56 -6.89
N TYR A 381 -2.53 2.28 -8.18
CA TYR A 381 -1.51 2.96 -8.97
C TYR A 381 -1.77 4.46 -9.05
N TYR A 382 -2.96 4.88 -9.49
CA TYR A 382 -3.28 6.30 -9.64
C TYR A 382 -3.44 7.02 -8.30
N LEU A 383 -3.96 6.34 -7.28
CA LEU A 383 -3.97 6.86 -5.91
C LEU A 383 -2.53 7.17 -5.45
N THR A 384 -1.61 6.22 -5.62
CA THR A 384 -0.21 6.41 -5.20
C THR A 384 0.46 7.54 -5.99
N GLN A 385 0.23 7.63 -7.32
CA GLN A 385 0.73 8.74 -8.12
C GLN A 385 0.21 10.07 -7.60
N THR A 386 -1.10 10.19 -7.37
CA THR A 386 -1.75 11.40 -6.86
C THR A 386 -1.20 11.81 -5.48
N VAL A 387 -1.09 10.86 -4.55
CA VAL A 387 -0.59 11.12 -3.18
C VAL A 387 0.86 11.59 -3.18
N LEU A 388 1.67 11.11 -4.13
CA LEU A 388 3.07 11.50 -4.30
C LEU A 388 3.26 12.73 -5.19
N GLY A 389 2.18 13.33 -5.73
CA GLY A 389 2.26 14.46 -6.66
C GLY A 389 2.86 14.10 -8.03
N LEU A 390 2.78 12.82 -8.41
CA LEU A 390 3.33 12.31 -9.66
C LEU A 390 2.23 12.16 -10.72
N SER A 391 2.65 12.00 -11.97
CA SER A 391 1.79 11.79 -13.13
C SER A 391 2.33 10.64 -14.00
N GLY A 392 1.56 10.28 -15.02
CA GLY A 392 1.94 9.28 -16.01
C GLY A 392 1.18 7.95 -15.86
N THR A 393 1.03 7.27 -16.97
CA THR A 393 0.34 5.98 -17.07
C THR A 393 1.30 4.81 -16.80
N PRO A 394 0.79 3.61 -16.49
CA PRO A 394 1.63 2.40 -16.40
C PRO A 394 2.42 2.15 -17.68
N GLU A 395 1.85 2.43 -18.85
CA GLU A 395 2.53 2.28 -20.15
C GLU A 395 3.72 3.23 -20.26
N GLU A 396 3.55 4.51 -19.90
CA GLU A 396 4.62 5.50 -19.91
C GLU A 396 5.76 5.11 -18.94
N GLN A 397 5.42 4.54 -17.77
CA GLN A 397 6.41 4.00 -16.85
C GLN A 397 7.14 2.77 -17.45
N SER A 398 6.40 1.88 -18.11
CA SER A 398 6.97 0.73 -18.82
C SER A 398 7.96 1.17 -19.91
N GLU A 399 7.61 2.18 -20.70
CA GLU A 399 8.49 2.77 -21.71
C GLU A 399 9.72 3.46 -21.13
N ALA A 400 9.57 4.13 -19.99
CA ALA A 400 10.68 4.78 -19.29
C ALA A 400 11.68 3.76 -18.74
N ILE A 401 11.22 2.64 -18.21
CA ILE A 401 12.09 1.51 -17.78
C ILE A 401 12.91 0.97 -18.95
N ALA A 402 12.31 0.82 -20.14
CA ALA A 402 13.00 0.30 -21.32
C ALA A 402 14.16 1.18 -21.81
N LYS A 403 14.21 2.45 -21.40
CA LYS A 403 15.24 3.41 -21.84
C LYS A 403 16.40 3.54 -20.86
N VAL A 404 16.32 2.93 -19.68
CA VAL A 404 17.36 3.04 -18.64
C VAL A 404 18.69 2.46 -19.11
N GLN A 405 19.77 3.19 -18.91
CA GLN A 405 21.10 2.83 -19.35
C GLN A 405 21.93 2.23 -18.19
N LYS A 406 22.94 1.41 -18.54
CA LYS A 406 23.81 0.74 -17.55
C LYS A 406 24.47 1.71 -16.55
N HIS A 407 24.99 2.84 -17.03
CA HIS A 407 25.66 3.81 -16.18
C HIS A 407 24.69 4.48 -15.17
N GLU A 408 23.41 4.68 -15.54
CA GLU A 408 22.38 5.22 -14.62
C GLU A 408 22.06 4.22 -13.51
N ILE A 409 22.03 2.91 -13.84
CA ILE A 409 21.81 1.84 -12.84
C ILE A 409 22.94 1.82 -11.82
N ILE A 410 24.19 1.90 -12.29
CA ILE A 410 25.39 1.95 -11.43
C ILE A 410 25.34 3.20 -10.53
N GLU A 411 24.98 4.35 -11.08
CA GLU A 411 24.85 5.58 -10.30
C GLU A 411 23.77 5.42 -9.22
N ALA A 412 22.59 4.96 -9.59
CA ALA A 412 21.51 4.74 -8.63
C ALA A 412 21.90 3.73 -7.52
N ALA A 413 22.57 2.63 -7.86
CA ALA A 413 22.99 1.64 -6.89
C ALA A 413 23.93 2.19 -5.81
N LYS A 414 24.77 3.17 -6.12
CA LYS A 414 25.68 3.84 -5.18
C LYS A 414 24.96 4.66 -4.10
N HIS A 415 23.67 4.93 -4.28
CA HIS A 415 22.85 5.58 -3.27
C HIS A 415 22.29 4.62 -2.21
N ILE A 416 22.45 3.30 -2.39
CA ILE A 416 21.95 2.27 -1.47
C ILE A 416 22.93 2.14 -0.29
N ARG A 417 22.48 2.49 0.93
CA ARG A 417 23.30 2.45 2.16
C ARG A 417 22.67 1.57 3.21
N LEU A 418 23.38 0.56 3.68
CA LEU A 418 22.92 -0.32 4.77
C LEU A 418 22.67 0.50 6.03
N HIS A 419 21.50 0.34 6.62
CA HIS A 419 21.08 1.03 7.84
C HIS A 419 20.77 0.06 8.98
N THR A 420 20.08 -1.05 8.70
CA THR A 420 19.61 -1.98 9.73
C THR A 420 19.80 -3.42 9.27
N VAL A 421 20.31 -4.25 10.17
CA VAL A 421 20.32 -5.70 10.03
C VAL A 421 19.46 -6.25 11.16
N TYR A 422 18.37 -6.90 10.79
CA TYR A 422 17.48 -7.57 11.71
C TYR A 422 17.52 -9.09 11.49
N LEU A 423 17.69 -9.82 12.56
CA LEU A 423 17.73 -11.27 12.55
C LEU A 423 16.69 -11.83 13.53
N LEU A 424 15.70 -12.55 13.01
CA LEU A 424 14.83 -13.40 13.79
C LEU A 424 15.36 -14.84 13.72
N THR A 425 15.72 -15.43 14.84
CA THR A 425 16.43 -16.73 14.87
C THR A 425 15.95 -17.65 16.00
N GLY A 426 16.40 -18.90 15.99
CA GLY A 426 16.06 -19.89 17.00
C GLY A 426 16.60 -19.54 18.39
N GLU A 427 15.91 -19.99 19.46
CA GLU A 427 16.31 -19.73 20.86
C GLU A 427 17.68 -20.29 21.21
N ASN A 428 18.07 -21.42 20.62
CA ASN A 428 19.32 -22.14 20.92
C ASN A 428 20.51 -21.72 20.04
N VAL A 429 20.34 -20.73 19.15
CA VAL A 429 21.44 -20.26 18.28
C VAL A 429 22.38 -19.38 19.09
N LYS A 430 23.58 -19.88 19.38
CA LYS A 430 24.63 -19.09 20.06
C LYS A 430 25.25 -18.11 19.08
N ARG A 431 25.20 -16.83 19.39
CA ARG A 431 25.90 -15.72 18.75
C ARG A 431 26.44 -14.76 19.79
#